data_9026ac1af31e6a77de3caf314fc99051
#
_entry.id   9026ac1af31e6a77de3caf314fc99051
#
_cell.length_a   1.000
_cell.length_b   1.000
_cell.length_c   1.000
_cell.angle_alpha   90.00
_cell.angle_beta   90.00
_cell.angle_gamma   90.00
#
_symmetry.space_group_name_H-M   'P 1'
#
loop_
_entity.id
_entity.type
_entity.pdbx_description
1 polymer ?
#
loop_
_entity_poly.entity_id
_entity_poly.type
_entity_poly.pdbx_seq_one_letter_code
_entity_poly.pdbx_strand_id
1 'polypeptide(L)'
;MVTSDSNPKEGTAALSLRAGRALAGALTLLALAAYASISVYRHEHYASNAFDLAVQDQTVWGYSRGEFIYNTVLGIPNLLGDHFHPILATLAPFMLVWNSADVLLVAQAVLLAAAGVPIYLWAERELGPLAGVAFQGAYLVFWGVLAGVVYDFHHAAFAVPALSTALYATLTRRNWLLVPAVVWAMLTREDIALTLIALGFYILVVQRRWIVGAVLMAVNAVWLGVLLNVVIPALGGGVAYRHWTYDALGTGPLSAASHVIRHPIDSLKLLFTPATKTRVWIGSFAAFALLPLASPVLLVALPSFLERFWSSSPNFWSFHFQYSMVPAPILAFAAIDTCVRVARLLRGRWAVATRVALPLAALAASLIVTVAANPLAELSTYLPTSRVAEINECLGNIPADASVAASNTLVPHLSHRAEIYEITLHPIADYVAVDPSTYPDFFAGEEDQLRNVVRGDLAAGYGIVCAKGTTLVLARVDSAQQLTPQLAAWLAGKCSGRACAGL
;
A
#
# COMPACT_ATOMS: atom_id res chain seq x y z
N MET A 1 55.83 46.21 -9.15
CA MET A 1 55.69 44.94 -8.41
C MET A 1 54.21 44.71 -8.15
N VAL A 2 53.56 43.95 -9.02
CA VAL A 2 52.15 43.64 -8.95
C VAL A 2 52.02 42.27 -8.33
N THR A 3 51.50 42.19 -7.11
CA THR A 3 51.21 40.96 -6.45
C THR A 3 49.88 40.42 -6.97
N SER A 4 49.93 39.31 -7.68
CA SER A 4 48.75 38.54 -8.10
C SER A 4 48.13 37.83 -6.90
N ASP A 5 46.98 38.33 -6.41
CA ASP A 5 46.13 37.61 -5.52
C ASP A 5 45.49 36.42 -6.25
N SER A 6 46.02 35.25 -6.02
CA SER A 6 45.42 33.97 -6.40
C SER A 6 44.29 33.67 -5.45
N ASN A 7 43.04 33.93 -5.90
CA ASN A 7 41.84 33.52 -5.25
C ASN A 7 41.69 32.00 -5.38
N PRO A 8 41.71 31.20 -4.30
CA PRO A 8 41.48 29.78 -4.42
C PRO A 8 39.97 29.57 -4.64
N LYS A 9 39.60 29.28 -5.88
CA LYS A 9 38.33 28.65 -6.18
C LYS A 9 38.30 27.24 -5.60
N GLU A 10 38.03 27.11 -4.33
CA GLU A 10 37.52 25.84 -3.78
C GLU A 10 36.07 25.66 -4.27
N GLY A 11 35.95 25.17 -5.49
CA GLY A 11 34.71 24.76 -6.09
C GLY A 11 34.40 23.33 -5.69
N THR A 12 33.63 23.12 -4.62
CA THR A 12 32.74 21.95 -4.57
C THR A 12 31.79 22.12 -5.75
N ALA A 13 31.90 21.27 -6.76
CA ALA A 13 31.08 21.32 -7.96
C ALA A 13 29.60 21.18 -7.56
N ALA A 14 28.91 22.30 -7.43
CA ALA A 14 27.50 22.33 -7.11
C ALA A 14 26.73 21.65 -8.25
N LEU A 15 25.89 20.67 -7.94
CA LEU A 15 25.05 19.98 -8.91
C LEU A 15 24.21 21.03 -9.67
N SER A 16 24.30 21.07 -11.01
CA SER A 16 23.52 22.00 -11.81
C SER A 16 22.04 21.65 -11.81
N LEU A 17 21.17 22.64 -12.02
CA LEU A 17 19.71 22.41 -12.10
C LEU A 17 19.35 21.36 -13.16
N ARG A 18 19.99 21.42 -14.33
CA ARG A 18 19.74 20.45 -15.41
C ARG A 18 20.14 19.04 -14.99
N ALA A 19 21.34 18.87 -14.41
CA ALA A 19 21.82 17.59 -13.94
C ALA A 19 20.95 17.06 -12.78
N GLY A 20 20.55 17.92 -11.86
CA GLY A 20 19.64 17.53 -10.76
C GLY A 20 18.30 17.00 -11.26
N ARG A 21 17.67 17.68 -12.22
CA ARG A 21 16.40 17.25 -12.84
C ARG A 21 16.53 15.96 -13.64
N ALA A 22 17.63 15.82 -14.39
CA ALA A 22 17.92 14.60 -15.12
C ALA A 22 18.10 13.40 -14.16
N LEU A 23 18.85 13.61 -13.06
CA LEU A 23 19.04 12.57 -12.05
C LEU A 23 17.72 12.23 -11.31
N ALA A 24 16.91 13.22 -10.99
CA ALA A 24 15.58 13.00 -10.40
C ALA A 24 14.65 12.19 -11.32
N GLY A 25 14.63 12.51 -12.61
CA GLY A 25 13.90 11.73 -13.60
C GLY A 25 14.42 10.28 -13.71
N ALA A 26 15.73 10.11 -13.74
CA ALA A 26 16.36 8.79 -13.77
C ALA A 26 16.03 7.97 -12.52
N LEU A 27 16.06 8.57 -11.32
CA LEU A 27 15.65 7.90 -10.07
C LEU A 27 14.19 7.50 -10.08
N THR A 28 13.30 8.36 -10.60
CA THR A 28 11.87 8.01 -10.73
C THR A 28 11.68 6.80 -11.65
N LEU A 29 12.34 6.79 -12.82
CA LEU A 29 12.22 5.69 -13.77
C LEU A 29 12.85 4.39 -13.24
N LEU A 30 13.98 4.49 -12.54
CA LEU A 30 14.62 3.33 -11.91
C LEU A 30 13.74 2.76 -10.80
N ALA A 31 13.16 3.62 -9.95
CA ALA A 31 12.23 3.19 -8.91
C ALA A 31 10.99 2.55 -9.50
N LEU A 32 10.39 3.15 -10.54
CA LEU A 32 9.27 2.57 -11.27
C LEU A 32 9.60 1.16 -11.78
N ALA A 33 10.73 1.00 -12.48
CA ALA A 33 11.13 -0.29 -13.03
C ALA A 33 11.37 -1.33 -11.91
N ALA A 34 12.07 -0.93 -10.83
CA ALA A 34 12.32 -1.82 -9.70
C ALA A 34 11.01 -2.22 -8.98
N TYR A 35 10.13 -1.26 -8.69
CA TYR A 35 8.86 -1.52 -8.01
C TYR A 35 7.94 -2.42 -8.84
N ALA A 36 7.79 -2.12 -10.13
CA ALA A 36 6.99 -2.96 -11.03
C ALA A 36 7.56 -4.38 -11.11
N SER A 37 8.88 -4.51 -11.30
CA SER A 37 9.53 -5.83 -11.36
C SER A 37 9.33 -6.65 -10.08
N ILE A 38 9.46 -6.02 -8.90
CA ILE A 38 9.26 -6.69 -7.61
C ILE A 38 7.81 -7.14 -7.45
N SER A 39 6.85 -6.25 -7.72
CA SER A 39 5.42 -6.55 -7.53
C SER A 39 4.93 -7.63 -8.51
N VAL A 40 5.32 -7.55 -9.78
CA VAL A 40 4.97 -8.56 -10.80
C VAL A 40 5.65 -9.89 -10.50
N TYR A 41 6.96 -9.88 -10.17
CA TYR A 41 7.67 -11.10 -9.79
C TYR A 41 7.00 -11.83 -8.62
N ARG A 42 6.58 -11.06 -7.59
CA ARG A 42 5.85 -11.59 -6.45
C ARG A 42 4.54 -12.26 -6.87
N HIS A 43 3.76 -11.58 -7.73
CA HIS A 43 2.51 -12.10 -8.26
C HIS A 43 2.75 -13.38 -9.06
N GLU A 44 3.64 -13.37 -10.05
CA GLU A 44 3.97 -14.54 -10.87
C GLU A 44 4.43 -15.76 -10.07
N HIS A 45 4.92 -15.55 -8.83
CA HIS A 45 5.34 -16.62 -7.91
C HIS A 45 4.28 -16.96 -6.85
N TYR A 46 3.00 -16.66 -7.12
CA TYR A 46 1.86 -17.03 -6.28
C TYR A 46 1.93 -16.49 -4.83
N ALA A 47 2.50 -15.29 -4.65
CA ALA A 47 2.59 -14.66 -3.34
C ALA A 47 1.54 -13.54 -3.14
N SER A 48 0.64 -13.32 -4.09
CA SER A 48 -0.48 -12.37 -3.98
C SER A 48 -1.70 -13.01 -3.30
N ASN A 49 -2.55 -12.17 -2.70
CA ASN A 49 -3.67 -12.61 -1.87
C ASN A 49 -5.03 -12.25 -2.47
N ALA A 50 -6.03 -13.08 -2.17
CA ALA A 50 -7.41 -12.89 -2.60
C ALA A 50 -7.99 -11.55 -2.13
N PHE A 51 -7.85 -11.26 -0.83
CA PHE A 51 -8.51 -10.11 -0.17
C PHE A 51 -7.83 -8.76 -0.43
N ASP A 52 -6.69 -8.75 -1.09
CA ASP A 52 -5.98 -7.54 -1.47
C ASP A 52 -6.00 -7.36 -3.00
N LEU A 53 -5.22 -8.14 -3.75
CA LEU A 53 -5.14 -7.99 -5.20
C LEU A 53 -6.42 -8.45 -5.92
N ALA A 54 -6.91 -9.67 -5.65
CA ALA A 54 -7.99 -10.24 -6.45
C ALA A 54 -9.33 -9.50 -6.29
N VAL A 55 -9.64 -9.02 -5.09
CA VAL A 55 -10.84 -8.20 -4.82
C VAL A 55 -10.86 -6.97 -5.73
N GLN A 56 -9.74 -6.29 -5.85
CA GLN A 56 -9.65 -5.07 -6.64
C GLN A 56 -9.54 -5.38 -8.13
N ASP A 57 -8.84 -6.44 -8.49
CA ASP A 57 -8.65 -6.87 -9.86
C ASP A 57 -9.97 -7.34 -10.49
N GLN A 58 -10.75 -8.20 -9.82
CA GLN A 58 -12.09 -8.59 -10.27
C GLN A 58 -12.98 -7.37 -10.52
N THR A 59 -12.91 -6.37 -9.63
CA THR A 59 -13.71 -5.15 -9.76
C THR A 59 -13.30 -4.30 -10.95
N VAL A 60 -11.98 -4.08 -11.16
CA VAL A 60 -11.46 -3.31 -12.31
C VAL A 60 -11.74 -4.04 -13.62
N TRP A 61 -11.63 -5.37 -13.64
CA TRP A 61 -11.99 -6.20 -14.76
C TRP A 61 -13.48 -6.04 -15.13
N GLY A 62 -14.39 -6.00 -14.15
CA GLY A 62 -15.80 -5.68 -14.36
C GLY A 62 -15.99 -4.27 -14.93
N TYR A 63 -15.34 -3.25 -14.37
CA TYR A 63 -15.39 -1.87 -14.88
C TYR A 63 -14.91 -1.78 -16.33
N SER A 64 -13.92 -2.55 -16.75
CA SER A 64 -13.45 -2.58 -18.12
C SER A 64 -14.50 -3.10 -19.11
N ARG A 65 -15.49 -3.84 -18.62
CA ARG A 65 -16.63 -4.35 -19.39
C ARG A 65 -17.87 -3.46 -19.29
N GLY A 66 -17.77 -2.33 -18.57
CA GLY A 66 -18.89 -1.42 -18.31
C GLY A 66 -19.85 -1.93 -17.24
N GLU A 67 -19.42 -2.85 -16.39
CA GLU A 67 -20.26 -3.52 -15.40
C GLU A 67 -19.85 -3.14 -13.97
N PHE A 68 -20.86 -2.88 -13.12
CA PHE A 68 -20.67 -2.83 -11.68
C PHE A 68 -21.00 -4.21 -11.10
N ILE A 69 -20.04 -5.12 -11.18
CA ILE A 69 -20.22 -6.52 -10.80
C ILE A 69 -20.35 -6.69 -9.28
N TYR A 70 -21.06 -7.75 -8.90
CA TYR A 70 -21.00 -8.31 -7.57
C TYR A 70 -19.57 -8.81 -7.32
N ASN A 71 -18.92 -8.34 -6.25
CA ASN A 71 -17.58 -8.84 -5.91
C ASN A 71 -17.71 -10.17 -5.18
N THR A 72 -17.41 -11.26 -5.87
CA THR A 72 -17.63 -12.61 -5.35
C THR A 72 -16.56 -13.03 -4.36
N VAL A 73 -15.36 -12.45 -4.41
CA VAL A 73 -14.28 -12.72 -3.44
C VAL A 73 -14.67 -12.25 -2.04
N LEU A 74 -15.31 -11.06 -1.92
CA LEU A 74 -15.80 -10.54 -0.64
C LEU A 74 -17.26 -10.89 -0.35
N GLY A 75 -18.00 -11.39 -1.33
CA GLY A 75 -19.43 -11.67 -1.19
C GLY A 75 -20.28 -10.40 -0.98
N ILE A 76 -19.96 -9.30 -1.69
CA ILE A 76 -20.66 -8.01 -1.55
C ILE A 76 -21.20 -7.50 -2.90
N PRO A 77 -22.35 -6.77 -2.88
CA PRO A 77 -22.97 -6.29 -4.11
C PRO A 77 -22.11 -5.35 -4.93
N ASN A 78 -21.30 -4.52 -4.30
CA ASN A 78 -20.39 -3.60 -4.96
C ASN A 78 -19.22 -3.26 -4.04
N LEU A 79 -17.99 -3.28 -4.57
CA LEU A 79 -16.79 -3.02 -3.79
C LEU A 79 -16.73 -1.59 -3.21
N LEU A 80 -17.42 -0.61 -3.81
CA LEU A 80 -17.56 0.74 -3.23
C LEU A 80 -18.38 0.77 -1.92
N GLY A 81 -19.03 -0.34 -1.58
CA GLY A 81 -19.73 -0.55 -0.30
C GLY A 81 -18.83 -1.13 0.78
N ASP A 82 -17.59 -1.54 0.45
CA ASP A 82 -16.55 -1.91 1.41
C ASP A 82 -15.70 -0.68 1.76
N HIS A 83 -14.99 -0.16 0.78
CA HIS A 83 -14.27 1.12 0.80
C HIS A 83 -14.68 1.99 -0.37
N PHE A 84 -14.75 3.29 -0.18
CA PHE A 84 -15.11 4.22 -1.26
C PHE A 84 -13.86 4.62 -2.08
N HIS A 85 -13.63 3.94 -3.18
CA HIS A 85 -12.47 4.15 -4.05
C HIS A 85 -12.83 4.17 -5.56
N PRO A 86 -13.72 5.05 -6.01
CA PRO A 86 -14.11 5.12 -7.44
C PRO A 86 -12.94 5.41 -8.37
N ILE A 87 -11.81 5.87 -7.84
CA ILE A 87 -10.57 6.09 -8.60
C ILE A 87 -10.08 4.83 -9.33
N LEU A 88 -10.42 3.63 -8.85
CA LEU A 88 -10.07 2.37 -9.51
C LEU A 88 -10.61 2.26 -10.93
N ALA A 89 -11.74 2.91 -11.23
CA ALA A 89 -12.29 2.94 -12.58
C ALA A 89 -11.34 3.55 -13.62
N THR A 90 -10.36 4.37 -13.17
CA THR A 90 -9.32 4.91 -14.05
C THR A 90 -8.36 3.85 -14.61
N LEU A 91 -8.32 2.66 -14.01
CA LEU A 91 -7.53 1.53 -14.50
C LEU A 91 -8.26 0.68 -15.55
N ALA A 92 -9.58 0.80 -15.65
CA ALA A 92 -10.38 0.00 -16.58
C ALA A 92 -9.93 0.11 -18.06
N PRO A 93 -9.57 1.30 -18.61
CA PRO A 93 -9.06 1.37 -19.99
C PRO A 93 -7.74 0.61 -20.20
N PHE A 94 -6.89 0.53 -19.20
CA PHE A 94 -5.63 -0.23 -19.29
C PHE A 94 -5.87 -1.74 -19.25
N MET A 95 -6.89 -2.19 -18.51
CA MET A 95 -7.33 -3.58 -18.48
C MET A 95 -7.87 -4.05 -19.84
N LEU A 96 -8.42 -3.16 -20.67
CA LEU A 96 -8.83 -3.49 -22.05
C LEU A 96 -7.63 -3.80 -22.98
N VAL A 97 -6.48 -3.18 -22.70
CA VAL A 97 -5.26 -3.35 -23.49
C VAL A 97 -4.41 -4.51 -22.96
N TRP A 98 -4.35 -4.63 -21.64
CA TRP A 98 -3.57 -5.64 -20.94
C TRP A 98 -4.45 -6.33 -19.89
N ASN A 99 -5.11 -7.41 -20.30
CA ASN A 99 -6.05 -8.18 -19.46
C ASN A 99 -5.28 -9.04 -18.45
N SER A 100 -4.68 -8.40 -17.44
CA SER A 100 -3.88 -9.01 -16.38
C SER A 100 -3.96 -8.19 -15.10
N ALA A 101 -3.91 -8.85 -13.95
CA ALA A 101 -3.77 -8.21 -12.63
C ALA A 101 -2.50 -7.34 -12.53
N ASP A 102 -1.50 -7.58 -13.38
CA ASP A 102 -0.29 -6.75 -13.46
C ASP A 102 -0.57 -5.28 -13.74
N VAL A 103 -1.70 -4.96 -14.39
CA VAL A 103 -2.13 -3.57 -14.59
C VAL A 103 -2.21 -2.81 -13.26
N LEU A 104 -2.77 -3.43 -12.24
CA LEU A 104 -2.89 -2.84 -10.91
C LEU A 104 -1.52 -2.70 -10.24
N LEU A 105 -0.69 -3.72 -10.32
CA LEU A 105 0.65 -3.75 -9.73
C LEU A 105 1.57 -2.69 -10.35
N VAL A 106 1.57 -2.59 -11.67
CA VAL A 106 2.34 -1.55 -12.40
C VAL A 106 1.79 -0.16 -12.12
N ALA A 107 0.46 0.00 -12.03
CA ALA A 107 -0.15 1.27 -11.65
C ALA A 107 0.30 1.72 -10.25
N GLN A 108 0.34 0.82 -9.27
CA GLN A 108 0.88 1.12 -7.93
C GLN A 108 2.35 1.57 -8.00
N ALA A 109 3.17 0.89 -8.77
CA ALA A 109 4.58 1.26 -8.97
C ALA A 109 4.72 2.67 -9.57
N VAL A 110 3.90 3.01 -10.59
CA VAL A 110 3.85 4.36 -11.20
C VAL A 110 3.46 5.41 -10.15
N LEU A 111 2.40 5.17 -9.39
CA LEU A 111 1.88 6.10 -8.39
C LEU A 111 2.91 6.38 -7.28
N LEU A 112 3.54 5.33 -6.74
CA LEU A 112 4.52 5.45 -5.68
C LEU A 112 5.81 6.15 -6.17
N ALA A 113 6.30 5.82 -7.35
CA ALA A 113 7.48 6.48 -7.92
C ALA A 113 7.21 7.95 -8.26
N ALA A 114 6.04 8.26 -8.87
CA ALA A 114 5.64 9.62 -9.25
C ALA A 114 5.49 10.56 -8.05
N ALA A 115 5.10 10.05 -6.88
CA ALA A 115 4.96 10.85 -5.67
C ALA A 115 6.30 11.46 -5.20
N GLY A 116 7.44 10.95 -5.63
CA GLY A 116 8.76 11.52 -5.41
C GLY A 116 9.02 12.83 -6.17
N VAL A 117 8.29 13.10 -7.27
CA VAL A 117 8.52 14.29 -8.10
C VAL A 117 8.17 15.59 -7.37
N PRO A 118 6.99 15.76 -6.73
CA PRO A 118 6.70 16.97 -5.96
C PRO A 118 7.66 17.19 -4.78
N ILE A 119 8.16 16.10 -4.16
CA ILE A 119 9.17 16.14 -3.09
C ILE A 119 10.47 16.75 -3.65
N TYR A 120 10.97 16.23 -4.79
CA TYR A 120 12.13 16.76 -5.48
C TYR A 120 11.96 18.25 -5.77
N LEU A 121 10.85 18.63 -6.42
CA LEU A 121 10.62 20.01 -6.88
C LEU A 121 10.59 21.03 -5.74
N TRP A 122 10.06 20.67 -4.59
CA TRP A 122 10.04 21.57 -3.45
C TRP A 122 11.39 21.66 -2.76
N ALA A 123 12.09 20.54 -2.57
CA ALA A 123 13.43 20.54 -2.00
C ALA A 123 14.44 21.24 -2.93
N GLU A 124 14.37 21.03 -4.26
CA GLU A 124 15.17 21.77 -5.25
C GLU A 124 14.98 23.27 -5.09
N ARG A 125 13.72 23.71 -5.02
CA ARG A 125 13.36 25.13 -4.91
C ARG A 125 13.92 25.80 -3.65
N GLU A 126 13.80 25.16 -2.50
CA GLU A 126 14.13 25.74 -1.19
C GLU A 126 15.60 25.53 -0.77
N LEU A 127 16.20 24.41 -1.16
CA LEU A 127 17.51 23.96 -0.68
C LEU A 127 18.53 23.71 -1.78
N GLY A 128 18.09 23.58 -3.04
CA GLY A 128 18.93 23.32 -4.21
C GLY A 128 18.84 21.88 -4.75
N PRO A 129 19.43 21.61 -5.93
CA PRO A 129 19.23 20.36 -6.68
C PRO A 129 19.70 19.11 -5.94
N LEU A 130 20.82 19.20 -5.21
CA LEU A 130 21.35 18.07 -4.44
C LEU A 130 20.37 17.66 -3.32
N ALA A 131 19.81 18.62 -2.61
CA ALA A 131 18.79 18.35 -1.58
C ALA A 131 17.54 17.74 -2.21
N GLY A 132 17.13 18.20 -3.41
CA GLY A 132 16.03 17.61 -4.17
C GLY A 132 16.24 16.12 -4.42
N VAL A 133 17.38 15.78 -5.00
CA VAL A 133 17.77 14.37 -5.27
C VAL A 133 17.84 13.54 -4.00
N ALA A 134 18.43 14.09 -2.93
CA ALA A 134 18.58 13.37 -1.67
C ALA A 134 17.23 13.06 -0.99
N PHE A 135 16.30 14.04 -0.92
CA PHE A 135 14.98 13.81 -0.33
C PHE A 135 14.07 12.93 -1.18
N GLN A 136 14.13 13.07 -2.51
CA GLN A 136 13.46 12.15 -3.42
C GLN A 136 13.99 10.73 -3.23
N GLY A 137 15.31 10.56 -3.20
CA GLY A 137 15.95 9.28 -2.93
C GLY A 137 15.54 8.69 -1.57
N ALA A 138 15.56 9.51 -0.51
CA ALA A 138 15.12 9.09 0.82
C ALA A 138 13.67 8.59 0.82
N TYR A 139 12.77 9.26 0.11
CA TYR A 139 11.38 8.84 -0.05
C TYR A 139 11.29 7.53 -0.84
N LEU A 140 11.97 7.42 -1.99
CA LEU A 140 11.90 6.25 -2.86
C LEU A 140 12.46 4.98 -2.19
N VAL A 141 13.46 5.12 -1.32
CA VAL A 141 14.00 3.97 -0.57
C VAL A 141 13.39 3.81 0.81
N PHE A 142 12.43 4.63 1.20
CA PHE A 142 11.78 4.52 2.51
C PHE A 142 11.10 3.17 2.71
N TRP A 143 11.37 2.51 3.83
CA TRP A 143 10.85 1.17 4.12
C TRP A 143 9.33 1.05 3.97
N GLY A 144 8.58 2.10 4.32
CA GLY A 144 7.12 2.09 4.23
C GLY A 144 6.59 2.19 2.80
N VAL A 145 7.34 2.78 1.87
CA VAL A 145 7.06 2.73 0.42
C VAL A 145 7.38 1.34 -0.10
N LEU A 146 8.54 0.78 0.24
CA LEU A 146 8.94 -0.56 -0.19
C LEU A 146 8.04 -1.65 0.39
N ALA A 147 7.55 -1.51 1.64
CA ALA A 147 6.56 -2.42 2.18
C ALA A 147 5.25 -2.42 1.36
N GLY A 148 4.82 -1.24 0.87
CA GLY A 148 3.69 -1.15 -0.06
C GLY A 148 3.97 -1.79 -1.42
N VAL A 149 5.21 -1.72 -1.92
CA VAL A 149 5.63 -2.35 -3.19
C VAL A 149 5.67 -3.88 -3.08
N VAL A 150 6.20 -4.40 -1.96
CA VAL A 150 6.35 -5.84 -1.72
C VAL A 150 5.04 -6.49 -1.32
N TYR A 151 4.08 -5.70 -0.84
CA TYR A 151 2.74 -6.19 -0.57
C TYR A 151 1.86 -6.13 -1.84
N ASP A 152 0.59 -6.50 -1.74
CA ASP A 152 -0.33 -6.49 -2.89
C ASP A 152 -0.72 -5.07 -3.32
N PHE A 153 -1.43 -4.96 -4.44
CA PHE A 153 -1.99 -3.68 -4.85
C PHE A 153 -3.00 -3.17 -3.83
N HIS A 154 -2.89 -1.87 -3.52
CA HIS A 154 -3.85 -1.16 -2.70
C HIS A 154 -4.30 0.16 -3.34
N HIS A 155 -5.61 0.38 -3.40
CA HIS A 155 -6.19 1.64 -3.88
C HIS A 155 -5.66 2.88 -3.13
N ALA A 156 -5.23 2.73 -1.87
CA ALA A 156 -4.57 3.80 -1.10
C ALA A 156 -3.27 4.32 -1.75
N ALA A 157 -2.66 3.58 -2.68
CA ALA A 157 -1.51 4.05 -3.46
C ALA A 157 -1.83 5.30 -4.29
N PHE A 158 -3.08 5.46 -4.74
CA PHE A 158 -3.52 6.67 -5.44
C PHE A 158 -3.47 7.92 -4.57
N ALA A 159 -3.65 7.80 -3.25
CA ALA A 159 -3.55 8.93 -2.34
C ALA A 159 -2.11 9.46 -2.22
N VAL A 160 -1.09 8.63 -2.43
CA VAL A 160 0.31 9.01 -2.20
C VAL A 160 0.77 10.15 -3.10
N PRO A 161 0.65 10.09 -4.45
CA PRO A 161 0.98 11.22 -5.32
C PRO A 161 0.01 12.38 -5.17
N ALA A 162 -1.26 12.14 -4.84
CA ALA A 162 -2.25 13.18 -4.59
C ALA A 162 -1.86 14.03 -3.37
N LEU A 163 -1.53 13.40 -2.24
CA LEU A 163 -1.08 14.09 -1.02
C LEU A 163 0.28 14.77 -1.22
N SER A 164 1.22 14.13 -1.93
CA SER A 164 2.49 14.75 -2.31
C SER A 164 2.28 16.03 -3.10
N THR A 165 1.39 16.00 -4.10
CA THR A 165 1.03 17.14 -4.94
C THR A 165 0.28 18.21 -4.16
N ALA A 166 -0.66 17.81 -3.28
CA ALA A 166 -1.41 18.73 -2.42
C ALA A 166 -0.50 19.48 -1.44
N LEU A 167 0.49 18.83 -0.86
CA LEU A 167 1.50 19.45 -0.01
C LEU A 167 2.38 20.43 -0.79
N TYR A 168 2.89 20.01 -1.96
CA TYR A 168 3.63 20.89 -2.85
C TYR A 168 2.82 22.13 -3.22
N ALA A 169 1.56 21.95 -3.63
CA ALA A 169 0.65 23.03 -3.98
C ALA A 169 0.38 23.97 -2.79
N THR A 170 0.19 23.40 -1.61
CA THR A 170 -0.02 24.14 -0.35
C THR A 170 1.19 25.01 -0.01
N LEU A 171 2.39 24.43 -0.02
CA LEU A 171 3.63 25.09 0.35
C LEU A 171 4.08 26.13 -0.69
N THR A 172 3.74 25.92 -1.96
CA THR A 172 4.00 26.88 -3.06
C THR A 172 2.84 27.85 -3.32
N ARG A 173 1.73 27.75 -2.54
CA ARG A 173 0.51 28.55 -2.66
C ARG A 173 -0.16 28.49 -4.05
N ARG A 174 -0.12 27.31 -4.71
CA ARG A 174 -0.70 27.07 -6.03
C ARG A 174 -2.08 26.43 -5.91
N ASN A 175 -3.12 27.24 -5.67
CA ASN A 175 -4.48 26.74 -5.47
C ASN A 175 -5.02 25.96 -6.69
N TRP A 176 -4.63 26.35 -7.91
CA TRP A 176 -5.03 25.66 -9.12
C TRP A 176 -4.55 24.19 -9.19
N LEU A 177 -3.46 23.87 -8.47
CA LEU A 177 -2.93 22.52 -8.35
C LEU A 177 -3.47 21.82 -7.09
N LEU A 178 -3.77 22.58 -6.01
CA LEU A 178 -4.30 22.05 -4.77
C LEU A 178 -5.68 21.41 -4.99
N VAL A 179 -6.59 22.10 -5.72
CA VAL A 179 -7.96 21.61 -5.91
C VAL A 179 -8.00 20.25 -6.61
N PRO A 180 -7.39 20.04 -7.79
CA PRO A 180 -7.42 18.72 -8.43
C PRO A 180 -6.72 17.64 -7.60
N ALA A 181 -5.64 17.98 -6.88
CA ALA A 181 -4.96 17.01 -6.01
C ALA A 181 -5.85 16.57 -4.82
N VAL A 182 -6.61 17.50 -4.24
CA VAL A 182 -7.58 17.20 -3.17
C VAL A 182 -8.73 16.34 -3.71
N VAL A 183 -9.31 16.70 -4.86
CA VAL A 183 -10.39 15.91 -5.48
C VAL A 183 -9.91 14.49 -5.79
N TRP A 184 -8.71 14.35 -6.34
CA TRP A 184 -8.09 13.04 -6.56
C TRP A 184 -7.98 12.24 -5.26
N ALA A 185 -7.47 12.85 -4.20
CA ALA A 185 -7.30 12.20 -2.90
C ALA A 185 -8.66 11.75 -2.30
N MET A 186 -9.72 12.58 -2.42
CA MET A 186 -11.08 12.25 -1.95
C MET A 186 -11.69 11.03 -2.63
N LEU A 187 -11.25 10.68 -3.83
CA LEU A 187 -11.76 9.54 -4.60
C LEU A 187 -10.98 8.24 -4.34
N THR A 188 -9.99 8.25 -3.44
CA THR A 188 -9.10 7.10 -3.22
C THR A 188 -9.54 6.19 -2.08
N ARG A 189 -9.97 6.76 -0.96
CA ARG A 189 -10.48 6.06 0.22
C ARG A 189 -11.10 7.07 1.20
N GLU A 190 -12.11 6.66 1.93
CA GLU A 190 -12.87 7.54 2.84
C GLU A 190 -12.02 8.14 3.97
N ASP A 191 -11.08 7.40 4.54
CA ASP A 191 -10.20 7.85 5.64
C ASP A 191 -9.21 8.94 5.23
N ILE A 192 -8.89 9.04 3.93
CA ILE A 192 -8.03 10.13 3.41
C ILE A 192 -8.65 11.50 3.67
N ALA A 193 -9.98 11.58 3.82
CA ALA A 193 -10.65 12.80 4.23
C ALA A 193 -10.14 13.34 5.57
N LEU A 194 -9.75 12.48 6.52
CA LEU A 194 -9.16 12.91 7.80
C LEU A 194 -7.80 13.56 7.60
N THR A 195 -6.98 13.02 6.71
CA THR A 195 -5.68 13.62 6.33
C THR A 195 -5.87 14.97 5.63
N LEU A 196 -6.91 15.10 4.79
CA LEU A 196 -7.25 16.37 4.12
C LEU A 196 -7.84 17.40 5.12
N ILE A 197 -8.57 16.97 6.14
CA ILE A 197 -8.99 17.84 7.25
C ILE A 197 -7.76 18.37 7.99
N ALA A 198 -6.79 17.51 8.30
CA ALA A 198 -5.54 17.94 8.95
C ALA A 198 -4.71 18.87 8.05
N LEU A 199 -4.70 18.68 6.73
CA LEU A 199 -4.11 19.62 5.76
C LEU A 199 -4.84 20.97 5.81
N GLY A 200 -6.16 20.98 5.85
CA GLY A 200 -6.97 22.18 6.04
C GLY A 200 -6.64 22.91 7.33
N PHE A 201 -6.50 22.17 8.43
CA PHE A 201 -6.10 22.72 9.73
C PHE A 201 -4.68 23.32 9.66
N TYR A 202 -3.71 22.65 9.05
CA TYR A 202 -2.38 23.19 8.80
C TYR A 202 -2.43 24.50 7.99
N ILE A 203 -3.21 24.55 6.92
CA ILE A 203 -3.39 25.76 6.09
C ILE A 203 -4.01 26.90 6.90
N LEU A 204 -5.02 26.59 7.75
CA LEU A 204 -5.73 27.55 8.56
C LEU A 204 -4.82 28.13 9.67
N VAL A 205 -4.17 27.29 10.46
CA VAL A 205 -3.44 27.69 11.65
C VAL A 205 -2.01 28.15 11.34
N VAL A 206 -1.28 27.37 10.53
CA VAL A 206 0.15 27.62 10.28
C VAL A 206 0.35 28.62 9.13
N GLN A 207 -0.39 28.46 8.03
CA GLN A 207 -0.30 29.38 6.89
C GLN A 207 -1.19 30.61 7.01
N ARG A 208 -2.12 30.63 8.00
CA ARG A 208 -3.10 31.72 8.24
C ARG A 208 -3.97 32.03 7.02
N ARG A 209 -4.26 31.00 6.19
CA ARG A 209 -5.15 31.09 5.03
C ARG A 209 -6.54 30.59 5.45
N TRP A 210 -7.24 31.40 6.23
CA TRP A 210 -8.45 31.05 6.97
C TRP A 210 -9.55 30.45 6.09
N ILE A 211 -9.85 31.08 4.94
CA ILE A 211 -10.92 30.64 4.04
C ILE A 211 -10.56 29.28 3.41
N VAL A 212 -9.36 29.16 2.85
CA VAL A 212 -8.93 27.93 2.16
C VAL A 212 -8.89 26.76 3.17
N GLY A 213 -8.32 26.99 4.36
CA GLY A 213 -8.26 25.95 5.40
C GLY A 213 -9.63 25.55 5.89
N ALA A 214 -10.51 26.51 6.22
CA ALA A 214 -11.86 26.24 6.70
C ALA A 214 -12.73 25.51 5.65
N VAL A 215 -12.67 25.93 4.40
CA VAL A 215 -13.40 25.26 3.29
C VAL A 215 -12.89 23.81 3.13
N LEU A 216 -11.58 23.60 3.13
CA LEU A 216 -11.02 22.27 2.97
C LEU A 216 -11.45 21.34 4.12
N MET A 217 -11.42 21.83 5.36
CA MET A 217 -11.90 21.09 6.54
C MET A 217 -13.38 20.76 6.43
N ALA A 218 -14.22 21.75 6.14
CA ALA A 218 -15.67 21.58 6.09
C ALA A 218 -16.10 20.63 4.98
N VAL A 219 -15.55 20.78 3.77
CA VAL A 219 -15.85 19.88 2.64
C VAL A 219 -15.50 18.44 2.95
N ASN A 220 -14.31 18.19 3.51
CA ASN A 220 -13.88 16.83 3.81
C ASN A 220 -14.60 16.23 5.02
N ALA A 221 -15.00 17.02 6.02
CA ALA A 221 -15.81 16.55 7.14
C ALA A 221 -17.21 16.13 6.67
N VAL A 222 -17.86 16.95 5.83
CA VAL A 222 -19.16 16.60 5.21
C VAL A 222 -19.00 15.35 4.32
N TRP A 223 -17.98 15.32 3.48
CA TRP A 223 -17.69 14.20 2.60
C TRP A 223 -17.56 12.88 3.36
N LEU A 224 -16.74 12.86 4.41
CA LEU A 224 -16.55 11.68 5.26
C LEU A 224 -17.88 11.26 5.90
N GLY A 225 -18.65 12.21 6.42
CA GLY A 225 -19.98 11.95 7.00
C GLY A 225 -20.96 11.33 5.99
N VAL A 226 -20.99 11.85 4.77
CA VAL A 226 -21.83 11.31 3.68
C VAL A 226 -21.38 9.92 3.27
N LEU A 227 -20.06 9.69 3.15
CA LEU A 227 -19.53 8.37 2.77
C LEU A 227 -19.91 7.30 3.81
N LEU A 228 -19.62 7.55 5.09
CA LEU A 228 -19.82 6.54 6.14
C LEU A 228 -21.28 6.25 6.46
N ASN A 229 -22.17 7.24 6.30
CA ASN A 229 -23.58 7.08 6.71
C ASN A 229 -24.55 6.87 5.56
N VAL A 230 -24.16 7.18 4.32
CA VAL A 230 -25.07 7.11 3.16
C VAL A 230 -24.50 6.23 2.06
N VAL A 231 -23.33 6.58 1.51
CA VAL A 231 -22.83 5.98 0.28
C VAL A 231 -22.36 4.55 0.49
N ILE A 232 -21.48 4.31 1.45
CA ILE A 232 -20.92 2.97 1.73
C ILE A 232 -22.03 2.01 2.16
N PRO A 233 -22.94 2.34 3.11
CA PRO A 233 -24.04 1.45 3.44
C PRO A 233 -24.98 1.16 2.27
N ALA A 234 -25.32 2.17 1.45
CA ALA A 234 -26.20 1.99 0.30
C ALA A 234 -25.61 1.03 -0.75
N LEU A 235 -24.31 1.11 -1.02
CA LEU A 235 -23.61 0.26 -1.98
C LEU A 235 -23.21 -1.11 -1.39
N GLY A 236 -23.04 -1.19 -0.07
CA GLY A 236 -22.70 -2.42 0.67
C GLY A 236 -23.91 -3.30 1.05
N GLY A 237 -25.10 -3.06 0.49
CA GLY A 237 -26.29 -3.85 0.78
C GLY A 237 -26.95 -3.53 2.13
N GLY A 238 -26.78 -2.31 2.63
CA GLY A 238 -27.37 -1.85 3.89
C GLY A 238 -26.56 -2.22 5.15
N VAL A 239 -25.38 -2.79 4.99
CA VAL A 239 -24.51 -3.15 6.10
C VAL A 239 -23.74 -1.92 6.58
N ALA A 240 -23.63 -1.72 7.90
CA ALA A 240 -22.83 -0.65 8.48
C ALA A 240 -21.34 -0.82 8.15
N TYR A 241 -20.60 0.30 8.22
CA TYR A 241 -19.15 0.32 7.97
C TYR A 241 -18.40 -0.77 8.75
N ARG A 242 -17.68 -1.66 8.06
CA ARG A 242 -17.12 -2.91 8.60
C ARG A 242 -15.72 -2.73 9.20
N HIS A 243 -15.02 -1.63 8.85
CA HIS A 243 -13.58 -1.47 9.18
C HIS A 243 -13.33 -0.74 10.50
N TRP A 244 -14.27 -0.85 11.45
CA TRP A 244 -14.06 -0.34 12.80
C TRP A 244 -13.18 -1.30 13.61
N THR A 245 -11.93 -0.91 13.85
CA THR A 245 -10.93 -1.73 14.58
C THR A 245 -10.42 -1.04 15.83
N TYR A 246 -11.23 -0.15 16.44
CA TYR A 246 -10.85 0.71 17.56
C TYR A 246 -11.59 0.30 18.85
N ASP A 247 -11.70 -0.98 19.12
CA ASP A 247 -12.51 -1.53 20.23
C ASP A 247 -12.11 -0.96 21.60
N ALA A 248 -10.80 -0.69 21.79
CA ALA A 248 -10.29 -0.08 23.01
C ALA A 248 -10.78 1.38 23.24
N LEU A 249 -11.25 2.06 22.18
CA LEU A 249 -11.78 3.42 22.26
C LEU A 249 -13.32 3.44 22.24
N GLY A 250 -13.96 2.37 21.81
CA GLY A 250 -15.43 2.24 21.77
C GLY A 250 -15.96 1.68 20.46
N THR A 251 -17.28 1.63 20.34
CA THR A 251 -17.98 0.96 19.24
C THR A 251 -18.26 1.85 18.02
N GLY A 252 -17.78 3.10 18.02
CA GLY A 252 -17.99 4.02 16.90
C GLY A 252 -17.29 5.37 17.12
N PRO A 253 -17.29 6.26 16.12
CA PRO A 253 -16.53 7.51 16.14
C PRO A 253 -16.83 8.43 17.34
N LEU A 254 -18.11 8.56 17.72
CA LEU A 254 -18.50 9.42 18.85
C LEU A 254 -18.07 8.83 20.20
N SER A 255 -18.18 7.51 20.39
CA SER A 255 -17.73 6.84 21.60
C SER A 255 -16.20 6.92 21.71
N ALA A 256 -15.47 6.75 20.61
CA ALA A 256 -14.02 6.89 20.57
C ALA A 256 -13.57 8.32 20.90
N ALA A 257 -14.19 9.33 20.30
CA ALA A 257 -13.90 10.74 20.63
C ALA A 257 -14.16 11.03 22.13
N SER A 258 -15.30 10.54 22.66
CA SER A 258 -15.61 10.68 24.09
C SER A 258 -14.58 9.97 24.99
N HIS A 259 -14.13 8.78 24.59
CA HIS A 259 -13.10 8.04 25.32
C HIS A 259 -11.77 8.80 25.36
N VAL A 260 -11.31 9.29 24.19
CA VAL A 260 -10.05 10.08 24.10
C VAL A 260 -10.11 11.32 24.99
N ILE A 261 -11.24 12.02 25.04
CA ILE A 261 -11.41 13.21 25.88
C ILE A 261 -11.43 12.86 27.37
N ARG A 262 -12.12 11.77 27.75
CA ARG A 262 -12.28 11.38 29.17
C ARG A 262 -11.09 10.61 29.71
N HIS A 263 -10.37 9.87 28.85
CA HIS A 263 -9.24 9.01 29.22
C HIS A 263 -8.00 9.31 28.35
N PRO A 264 -7.47 10.58 28.36
CA PRO A 264 -6.41 11.01 27.46
C PRO A 264 -5.10 10.24 27.68
N ILE A 265 -4.77 9.89 28.93
CA ILE A 265 -3.54 9.17 29.27
C ILE A 265 -3.58 7.74 28.72
N ASP A 266 -4.72 7.05 28.87
CA ASP A 266 -4.86 5.67 28.39
C ASP A 266 -4.92 5.62 26.86
N SER A 267 -5.61 6.58 26.24
CA SER A 267 -5.61 6.76 24.80
C SER A 267 -4.20 7.04 24.24
N LEU A 268 -3.38 7.80 24.98
CA LEU A 268 -1.99 8.05 24.62
C LEU A 268 -1.13 6.78 24.75
N LYS A 269 -1.30 5.99 25.83
CA LYS A 269 -0.60 4.71 26.01
C LYS A 269 -0.88 3.72 24.87
N LEU A 270 -2.12 3.67 24.38
CA LEU A 270 -2.52 2.79 23.27
C LEU A 270 -1.71 3.04 21.99
N LEU A 271 -1.23 4.27 21.76
CA LEU A 271 -0.40 4.61 20.61
C LEU A 271 0.98 3.93 20.62
N PHE A 272 1.45 3.52 21.82
CA PHE A 272 2.80 2.99 22.02
C PHE A 272 2.83 1.54 22.52
N THR A 273 1.66 0.97 22.83
CA THR A 273 1.54 -0.40 23.34
C THR A 273 0.76 -1.27 22.37
N PRO A 274 1.27 -2.43 21.96
CA PRO A 274 2.54 -3.07 22.38
C PRO A 274 3.79 -2.40 21.79
N ALA A 275 4.97 -2.86 22.21
CA ALA A 275 6.27 -2.28 21.82
C ALA A 275 6.50 -2.22 20.30
N THR A 276 5.83 -3.08 19.54
CA THR A 276 5.86 -3.06 18.06
C THR A 276 5.39 -1.71 17.50
N LYS A 277 4.35 -1.10 18.09
CA LYS A 277 3.88 0.24 17.70
C LYS A 277 4.99 1.28 17.87
N THR A 278 5.67 1.27 19.03
CA THR A 278 6.82 2.16 19.30
C THR A 278 7.94 1.97 18.28
N ARG A 279 8.25 0.73 17.90
CA ARG A 279 9.28 0.46 16.86
C ARG A 279 8.90 1.07 15.52
N VAL A 280 7.63 0.96 15.11
CA VAL A 280 7.15 1.55 13.84
C VAL A 280 7.16 3.08 13.90
N TRP A 281 6.80 3.70 15.03
CA TRP A 281 7.00 5.13 15.24
C TRP A 281 8.45 5.54 15.04
N ILE A 282 9.37 4.89 15.74
CA ILE A 282 10.81 5.17 15.65
C ILE A 282 11.29 4.98 14.20
N GLY A 283 10.95 3.86 13.55
CA GLY A 283 11.34 3.58 12.17
C GLY A 283 10.83 4.60 11.17
N SER A 284 9.60 5.12 11.38
CA SER A 284 9.02 6.14 10.50
C SER A 284 9.76 7.47 10.57
N PHE A 285 10.11 7.94 11.77
CA PHE A 285 10.83 9.21 11.95
C PHE A 285 12.33 9.09 11.75
N ALA A 286 12.93 8.00 12.20
CA ALA A 286 14.37 7.75 12.06
C ALA A 286 14.78 7.65 10.59
N ALA A 287 13.93 7.12 9.72
CA ALA A 287 14.18 7.07 8.27
C ALA A 287 14.40 8.45 7.63
N PHE A 288 13.92 9.52 8.26
CA PHE A 288 14.19 10.90 7.84
C PHE A 288 15.07 11.65 8.85
N ALA A 289 15.97 10.93 9.55
CA ALA A 289 16.89 11.50 10.55
C ALA A 289 16.18 12.32 11.66
N LEU A 290 14.97 11.92 12.07
CA LEU A 290 14.09 12.59 13.02
C LEU A 290 13.65 14.01 12.63
N LEU A 291 14.05 14.50 11.46
CA LEU A 291 13.73 15.85 10.99
C LEU A 291 12.22 16.18 10.98
N PRO A 292 11.31 15.24 10.62
CA PRO A 292 9.87 15.55 10.61
C PRO A 292 9.32 16.06 11.95
N LEU A 293 9.92 15.66 13.06
CA LEU A 293 9.46 16.03 14.41
C LEU A 293 9.55 17.54 14.71
N ALA A 294 10.41 18.28 14.01
CA ALA A 294 10.57 19.72 14.18
C ALA A 294 9.73 20.56 13.19
N SER A 295 8.88 19.93 12.38
CA SER A 295 8.06 20.60 11.38
C SER A 295 6.57 20.57 11.72
N PRO A 296 5.84 21.69 11.61
CA PRO A 296 4.39 21.70 11.73
C PRO A 296 3.68 21.00 10.57
N VAL A 297 4.34 20.68 9.46
CA VAL A 297 3.79 19.85 8.37
C VAL A 297 3.43 18.45 8.90
N LEU A 298 4.09 17.99 9.97
CA LEU A 298 3.79 16.72 10.62
C LEU A 298 2.33 16.62 11.10
N LEU A 299 1.68 17.74 11.42
CA LEU A 299 0.25 17.77 11.78
C LEU A 299 -0.63 17.08 10.73
N VAL A 300 -0.24 17.14 9.45
CA VAL A 300 -0.99 16.51 8.34
C VAL A 300 -0.91 14.99 8.40
N ALA A 301 0.15 14.40 8.95
CA ALA A 301 0.31 12.97 9.09
C ALA A 301 -0.41 12.39 10.33
N LEU A 302 -0.79 13.23 11.30
CA LEU A 302 -1.35 12.76 12.57
C LEU A 302 -2.57 11.84 12.40
N PRO A 303 -3.59 12.15 11.58
CA PRO A 303 -4.73 11.24 11.42
C PRO A 303 -4.31 9.85 10.98
N SER A 304 -3.47 9.74 9.96
CA SER A 304 -2.96 8.47 9.44
C SER A 304 -2.20 7.66 10.50
N PHE A 305 -1.44 8.31 11.38
CA PHE A 305 -0.79 7.65 12.51
C PHE A 305 -1.77 7.27 13.62
N LEU A 306 -2.73 8.13 13.96
CA LEU A 306 -3.71 7.88 15.01
C LEU A 306 -4.63 6.71 14.64
N GLU A 307 -5.17 6.68 13.42
CA GLU A 307 -5.94 5.57 12.89
C GLU A 307 -5.17 4.25 13.02
N ARG A 308 -3.93 4.27 12.62
CA ARG A 308 -3.07 3.10 12.60
C ARG A 308 -2.76 2.59 14.01
N PHE A 309 -2.34 3.47 14.92
CA PHE A 309 -1.83 3.04 16.22
C PHE A 309 -2.90 2.93 17.31
N TRP A 310 -4.10 3.47 17.11
CA TRP A 310 -5.25 3.18 17.95
C TRP A 310 -5.95 1.87 17.56
N SER A 311 -5.71 1.36 16.35
CA SER A 311 -6.28 0.07 15.91
C SER A 311 -5.82 -1.09 16.80
N SER A 312 -6.73 -2.03 17.03
CA SER A 312 -6.47 -3.32 17.68
C SER A 312 -5.81 -4.34 16.75
N SER A 313 -5.91 -4.13 15.43
CA SER A 313 -5.36 -5.04 14.42
C SER A 313 -3.82 -4.94 14.32
N PRO A 314 -3.07 -6.04 14.54
CA PRO A 314 -1.62 -6.07 14.43
C PRO A 314 -1.08 -5.67 13.06
N ASN A 315 -1.82 -5.94 12.00
CA ASN A 315 -1.42 -5.63 10.64
C ASN A 315 -1.17 -4.13 10.43
N PHE A 316 -1.99 -3.26 11.06
CA PHE A 316 -1.89 -1.82 10.94
C PHE A 316 -0.56 -1.25 11.46
N TRP A 317 0.04 -1.84 12.48
CA TRP A 317 1.27 -1.38 13.10
C TRP A 317 2.45 -2.35 12.92
N SER A 318 2.50 -2.98 11.74
CA SER A 318 3.59 -3.82 11.26
C SER A 318 4.52 -3.07 10.30
N PHE A 319 5.75 -3.59 10.07
CA PHE A 319 6.67 -3.15 9.02
C PHE A 319 6.39 -3.80 7.66
N HIS A 320 5.55 -4.86 7.62
CA HIS A 320 5.36 -5.71 6.43
C HIS A 320 4.24 -5.25 5.50
N PHE A 321 3.29 -4.41 5.99
CA PHE A 321 2.12 -4.01 5.23
C PHE A 321 2.21 -2.58 4.70
N GLN A 322 1.35 -2.24 3.75
CA GLN A 322 1.26 -0.99 3.00
C GLN A 322 0.97 0.29 3.82
N TYR A 323 0.61 0.19 5.08
CA TYR A 323 0.07 1.31 5.87
C TYR A 323 1.02 2.50 6.05
N SER A 324 2.33 2.33 5.81
CA SER A 324 3.32 3.42 5.90
C SER A 324 3.52 4.19 4.60
N MET A 325 2.94 3.76 3.47
CA MET A 325 3.11 4.47 2.19
C MET A 325 2.35 5.81 2.14
N VAL A 326 1.16 5.90 2.76
CA VAL A 326 0.35 7.13 2.76
C VAL A 326 1.02 8.28 3.53
N PRO A 327 1.53 8.10 4.76
CA PRO A 327 2.25 9.17 5.47
C PRO A 327 3.66 9.45 4.90
N ALA A 328 4.24 8.60 4.05
CA ALA A 328 5.60 8.75 3.55
C ALA A 328 5.89 10.12 2.89
N PRO A 329 5.10 10.62 1.92
CA PRO A 329 5.35 11.94 1.35
C PRO A 329 5.22 13.05 2.39
N ILE A 330 4.30 12.93 3.35
CA ILE A 330 4.11 13.94 4.40
C ILE A 330 5.36 14.03 5.28
N LEU A 331 5.95 12.89 5.65
CA LEU A 331 7.21 12.84 6.41
C LEU A 331 8.37 13.47 5.62
N ALA A 332 8.47 13.18 4.32
CA ALA A 332 9.49 13.79 3.46
C ALA A 332 9.35 15.32 3.41
N PHE A 333 8.12 15.83 3.18
CA PHE A 333 7.87 17.27 3.19
C PHE A 333 8.14 17.90 4.56
N ALA A 334 7.78 17.25 5.66
CA ALA A 334 8.09 17.72 7.01
C ALA A 334 9.61 17.79 7.25
N ALA A 335 10.37 16.79 6.80
CA ALA A 335 11.83 16.80 6.90
C ALA A 335 12.46 17.95 6.10
N ILE A 336 11.99 18.20 4.87
CA ILE A 336 12.45 19.34 4.05
C ILE A 336 12.13 20.66 4.75
N ASP A 337 10.90 20.84 5.28
CA ASP A 337 10.50 22.06 6.01
C ASP A 337 11.42 22.35 7.20
N THR A 338 11.78 21.30 7.96
CA THR A 338 12.77 21.43 9.05
C THR A 338 14.11 21.93 8.51
N CYS A 339 14.64 21.33 7.44
CA CYS A 339 15.90 21.79 6.85
C CYS A 339 15.84 23.25 6.38
N VAL A 340 14.73 23.67 5.77
CA VAL A 340 14.52 25.05 5.34
C VAL A 340 14.51 26.01 6.55
N ARG A 341 13.82 25.66 7.62
CA ARG A 341 13.77 26.45 8.85
C ARG A 341 15.15 26.58 9.50
N VAL A 342 15.87 25.45 9.65
CA VAL A 342 17.22 25.45 10.24
C VAL A 342 18.18 26.28 9.37
N ALA A 343 18.14 26.12 8.04
CA ALA A 343 18.99 26.88 7.12
C ALA A 343 18.71 28.40 7.18
N ARG A 344 17.48 28.82 7.51
CA ARG A 344 17.12 30.24 7.68
C ARG A 344 17.60 30.81 9.03
N LEU A 345 17.72 29.98 10.06
CA LEU A 345 18.22 30.39 11.37
C LEU A 345 19.75 30.53 11.40
N LEU A 346 20.44 29.76 10.56
CA LEU A 346 21.90 29.75 10.48
C LEU A 346 22.42 30.78 9.45
N ARG A 347 23.70 31.19 9.60
CA ARG A 347 24.37 32.15 8.69
C ARG A 347 25.68 31.57 8.13
N GLY A 348 26.10 32.12 7.00
CA GLY A 348 27.39 31.77 6.37
C GLY A 348 27.55 30.30 6.06
N ARG A 349 28.74 29.73 6.33
CA ARG A 349 29.06 28.33 6.04
C ARG A 349 28.13 27.32 6.67
N TRP A 350 27.54 27.61 7.83
CA TRP A 350 26.63 26.70 8.50
C TRP A 350 25.30 26.57 7.80
N ALA A 351 24.75 27.67 7.25
CA ALA A 351 23.56 27.60 6.39
C ALA A 351 23.78 26.77 5.13
N VAL A 352 24.96 26.91 4.51
CA VAL A 352 25.35 26.12 3.31
C VAL A 352 25.53 24.65 3.69
N ALA A 353 26.26 24.36 4.78
CA ALA A 353 26.48 22.99 5.25
C ALA A 353 25.16 22.28 5.56
N THR A 354 24.21 22.96 6.19
CA THR A 354 22.87 22.40 6.50
C THR A 354 22.10 22.01 5.25
N ARG A 355 22.17 22.82 4.17
CA ARG A 355 21.50 22.51 2.90
C ARG A 355 22.03 21.27 2.19
N VAL A 356 23.20 20.79 2.59
CA VAL A 356 23.84 19.59 2.03
C VAL A 356 23.78 18.43 3.05
N ALA A 357 24.22 18.68 4.27
CA ALA A 357 24.40 17.61 5.27
C ALA A 357 23.09 16.98 5.73
N LEU A 358 22.05 17.78 6.02
CA LEU A 358 20.76 17.25 6.51
C LEU A 358 20.02 16.43 5.43
N PRO A 359 19.92 16.85 4.15
CA PRO A 359 19.34 16.01 3.09
C PRO A 359 20.09 14.69 2.90
N LEU A 360 21.42 14.72 2.91
CA LEU A 360 22.24 13.50 2.80
C LEU A 360 22.09 12.60 4.05
N ALA A 361 21.99 13.20 5.23
CA ALA A 361 21.72 12.45 6.46
C ALA A 361 20.33 11.77 6.41
N ALA A 362 19.30 12.44 5.87
CA ALA A 362 18.00 11.85 5.67
C ALA A 362 18.04 10.68 4.68
N LEU A 363 18.77 10.81 3.57
CA LEU A 363 18.95 9.71 2.61
C LEU A 363 19.69 8.52 3.26
N ALA A 364 20.79 8.77 3.95
CA ALA A 364 21.56 7.73 4.62
C ALA A 364 20.72 7.04 5.72
N ALA A 365 19.98 7.82 6.51
CA ALA A 365 19.07 7.30 7.53
C ALA A 365 17.97 6.43 6.93
N SER A 366 17.37 6.87 5.81
CA SER A 366 16.34 6.09 5.11
C SER A 366 16.89 4.74 4.63
N LEU A 367 18.08 4.72 4.04
CA LEU A 367 18.76 3.49 3.63
C LEU A 367 19.04 2.57 4.83
N ILE A 368 19.59 3.10 5.92
CA ILE A 368 19.94 2.31 7.12
C ILE A 368 18.66 1.70 7.74
N VAL A 369 17.63 2.50 7.93
CA VAL A 369 16.37 2.02 8.54
C VAL A 369 15.68 1.01 7.63
N THR A 370 15.72 1.21 6.32
CA THR A 370 15.13 0.27 5.35
C THR A 370 15.86 -1.07 5.33
N VAL A 371 17.19 -1.06 5.39
CA VAL A 371 17.96 -2.31 5.53
C VAL A 371 17.62 -3.02 6.84
N ALA A 372 17.47 -2.27 7.94
CA ALA A 372 17.10 -2.83 9.24
C ALA A 372 15.66 -3.37 9.29
N ALA A 373 14.72 -2.69 8.61
CA ALA A 373 13.33 -3.14 8.48
C ALA A 373 13.18 -4.33 7.52
N ASN A 374 14.11 -4.45 6.56
CA ASN A 374 14.22 -5.53 5.59
C ASN A 374 12.89 -5.91 4.89
N PRO A 375 12.17 -4.97 4.26
CA PRO A 375 10.89 -5.26 3.62
C PRO A 375 11.01 -6.25 2.45
N LEU A 376 12.21 -6.45 1.90
CA LEU A 376 12.49 -7.36 0.78
C LEU A 376 12.86 -8.79 1.22
N ALA A 377 12.83 -9.10 2.52
CA ALA A 377 13.24 -10.43 3.03
C ALA A 377 12.46 -11.59 2.41
N GLU A 378 11.18 -11.38 2.14
CA GLU A 378 10.27 -12.42 1.63
C GLU A 378 10.57 -12.82 0.18
N LEU A 379 11.28 -11.98 -0.61
CA LEU A 379 11.60 -12.30 -2.00
C LEU A 379 12.38 -13.61 -2.17
N SER A 380 13.20 -13.97 -1.18
CA SER A 380 13.98 -15.22 -1.18
C SER A 380 13.15 -16.46 -0.85
N THR A 381 11.91 -16.28 -0.40
CA THR A 381 11.02 -17.37 0.04
C THR A 381 9.99 -17.76 -1.02
N TYR A 382 9.98 -17.10 -2.19
CA TYR A 382 8.99 -17.39 -3.22
C TYR A 382 9.24 -18.74 -3.89
N LEU A 383 8.17 -19.27 -4.49
CA LEU A 383 8.22 -20.58 -5.13
C LEU A 383 9.26 -20.62 -6.26
N PRO A 384 9.96 -21.75 -6.47
CA PRO A 384 10.85 -21.91 -7.61
C PRO A 384 10.03 -21.96 -8.92
N THR A 385 10.63 -21.50 -10.02
CA THR A 385 9.99 -21.41 -11.35
C THR A 385 9.40 -22.74 -11.83
N SER A 386 10.00 -23.88 -11.46
CA SER A 386 9.46 -25.21 -11.78
C SER A 386 8.09 -25.46 -11.15
N ARG A 387 7.91 -25.02 -9.89
CA ARG A 387 6.61 -25.12 -9.19
C ARG A 387 5.57 -24.18 -9.81
N VAL A 388 5.98 -22.97 -10.17
CA VAL A 388 5.12 -22.00 -10.88
C VAL A 388 4.60 -22.63 -12.19
N ALA A 389 5.45 -23.30 -12.96
CA ALA A 389 5.06 -23.95 -14.19
C ALA A 389 4.03 -25.09 -13.96
N GLU A 390 4.20 -25.89 -12.90
CA GLU A 390 3.26 -26.97 -12.55
C GLU A 390 1.88 -26.42 -12.15
N ILE A 391 1.86 -25.33 -11.37
CA ILE A 391 0.61 -24.66 -10.97
C ILE A 391 -0.10 -24.12 -12.22
N ASN A 392 0.63 -23.37 -13.06
CA ASN A 392 0.08 -22.79 -14.29
C ASN A 392 -0.52 -23.87 -15.21
N GLU A 393 0.14 -25.01 -15.35
CA GLU A 393 -0.38 -26.12 -16.14
C GLU A 393 -1.69 -26.68 -15.58
N CYS A 394 -1.80 -26.83 -14.25
CA CYS A 394 -3.05 -27.28 -13.64
C CYS A 394 -4.17 -26.23 -13.77
N LEU A 395 -3.89 -24.95 -13.49
CA LEU A 395 -4.88 -23.87 -13.62
C LEU A 395 -5.35 -23.68 -15.08
N GLY A 396 -4.49 -23.95 -16.04
CA GLY A 396 -4.84 -23.92 -17.47
C GLY A 396 -5.95 -24.89 -17.90
N ASN A 397 -6.30 -25.88 -17.06
CA ASN A 397 -7.42 -26.80 -17.31
C ASN A 397 -8.78 -26.22 -16.87
N ILE A 398 -8.81 -25.06 -16.24
CA ILE A 398 -10.05 -24.45 -15.76
C ILE A 398 -10.60 -23.52 -16.86
N PRO A 399 -11.82 -23.76 -17.37
CA PRO A 399 -12.44 -22.87 -18.36
C PRO A 399 -12.57 -21.42 -17.84
N ALA A 400 -12.43 -20.46 -18.75
CA ALA A 400 -12.43 -19.04 -18.37
C ALA A 400 -13.78 -18.56 -17.79
N ASP A 401 -14.88 -19.19 -18.19
CA ASP A 401 -16.26 -18.85 -17.79
C ASP A 401 -16.79 -19.69 -16.61
N ALA A 402 -16.03 -20.70 -16.16
CA ALA A 402 -16.43 -21.55 -15.06
C ALA A 402 -16.38 -20.80 -13.71
N SER A 403 -17.29 -21.14 -12.78
CA SER A 403 -17.18 -20.74 -11.40
C SER A 403 -16.04 -21.50 -10.70
N VAL A 404 -15.25 -20.77 -9.88
CA VAL A 404 -14.07 -21.37 -9.23
C VAL A 404 -14.03 -20.99 -7.76
N ALA A 405 -13.79 -21.98 -6.89
CA ALA A 405 -13.36 -21.77 -5.51
C ALA A 405 -11.86 -22.10 -5.42
N ALA A 406 -11.04 -21.17 -4.99
CA ALA A 406 -9.60 -21.37 -4.97
C ALA A 406 -8.97 -20.96 -3.64
N SER A 407 -7.82 -21.56 -3.31
CA SER A 407 -7.02 -21.14 -2.17
C SER A 407 -6.54 -19.69 -2.35
N ASN A 408 -6.41 -18.96 -1.24
CA ASN A 408 -6.19 -17.52 -1.18
C ASN A 408 -5.15 -17.00 -2.22
N THR A 409 -4.04 -17.67 -2.38
CA THR A 409 -2.95 -17.27 -3.27
C THR A 409 -3.19 -17.60 -4.75
N LEU A 410 -4.11 -18.51 -5.06
CA LEU A 410 -4.50 -18.83 -6.44
C LEU A 410 -5.59 -17.91 -6.99
N VAL A 411 -6.43 -17.35 -6.12
CA VAL A 411 -7.55 -16.46 -6.50
C VAL A 411 -7.11 -15.30 -7.39
N PRO A 412 -5.99 -14.57 -7.14
CA PRO A 412 -5.56 -13.47 -7.99
C PRO A 412 -5.22 -13.85 -9.44
N HIS A 413 -4.82 -15.11 -9.67
CA HIS A 413 -4.53 -15.62 -11.00
C HIS A 413 -5.79 -16.08 -11.78
N LEU A 414 -6.94 -16.10 -11.10
CA LEU A 414 -8.22 -16.56 -11.61
C LEU A 414 -9.32 -15.49 -11.53
N SER A 415 -8.98 -14.24 -11.18
CA SER A 415 -9.92 -13.17 -10.85
C SER A 415 -10.69 -12.59 -12.05
N HIS A 416 -10.23 -12.81 -13.29
CA HIS A 416 -10.90 -12.34 -14.51
C HIS A 416 -12.08 -13.22 -14.92
N ARG A 417 -13.03 -13.40 -13.99
CA ARG A 417 -14.28 -14.16 -14.18
C ARG A 417 -15.42 -13.61 -13.33
N ALA A 418 -16.63 -13.94 -13.71
CA ALA A 418 -17.82 -13.49 -12.98
C ALA A 418 -17.88 -14.08 -11.55
N GLU A 419 -17.49 -15.35 -11.41
CA GLU A 419 -17.60 -16.11 -10.17
C GLU A 419 -16.25 -16.70 -9.78
N ILE A 420 -15.58 -16.04 -8.84
CA ILE A 420 -14.36 -16.50 -8.18
C ILE A 420 -14.53 -16.33 -6.67
N TYR A 421 -14.25 -17.36 -5.93
CA TYR A 421 -14.45 -17.40 -4.47
C TYR A 421 -13.14 -17.78 -3.78
N GLU A 422 -12.90 -17.20 -2.62
CA GLU A 422 -11.92 -17.77 -1.70
C GLU A 422 -12.56 -19.03 -1.07
N ILE A 423 -11.90 -20.15 -1.19
CA ILE A 423 -12.45 -21.50 -0.93
C ILE A 423 -12.98 -21.70 0.49
N THR A 424 -12.39 -21.04 1.49
CA THR A 424 -12.82 -21.20 2.89
C THR A 424 -14.13 -20.45 3.20
N LEU A 425 -14.50 -19.47 2.37
CA LEU A 425 -15.74 -18.70 2.50
C LEU A 425 -16.88 -19.25 1.64
N HIS A 426 -16.57 -19.74 0.44
CA HIS A 426 -17.55 -20.21 -0.54
C HIS A 426 -17.04 -21.50 -1.21
N PRO A 427 -17.19 -22.65 -0.58
CA PRO A 427 -16.60 -23.90 -1.08
C PRO A 427 -17.30 -24.49 -2.32
N ILE A 428 -18.50 -24.04 -2.69
CA ILE A 428 -19.29 -24.64 -3.77
C ILE A 428 -19.08 -23.84 -5.07
N ALA A 429 -18.43 -24.46 -6.05
CA ALA A 429 -18.20 -23.93 -7.40
C ALA A 429 -18.08 -25.11 -8.39
N ASP A 430 -18.05 -24.85 -9.70
CA ASP A 430 -17.85 -25.90 -10.71
C ASP A 430 -16.44 -26.49 -10.63
N TYR A 431 -15.46 -25.64 -10.33
CA TYR A 431 -14.06 -26.02 -10.13
C TYR A 431 -13.56 -25.61 -8.77
N VAL A 432 -12.66 -26.43 -8.22
CA VAL A 432 -11.93 -26.16 -6.98
C VAL A 432 -10.44 -26.23 -7.28
N ALA A 433 -9.67 -25.20 -6.88
CA ALA A 433 -8.23 -25.15 -7.11
C ALA A 433 -7.48 -24.86 -5.80
N VAL A 434 -6.53 -25.72 -5.43
CA VAL A 434 -5.75 -25.57 -4.19
C VAL A 434 -4.28 -25.88 -4.42
N ASP A 435 -3.41 -25.14 -3.74
CA ASP A 435 -2.01 -25.49 -3.58
C ASP A 435 -1.49 -25.04 -2.20
N PRO A 436 -1.31 -25.95 -1.24
CA PRO A 436 -0.82 -25.60 0.08
C PRO A 436 0.62 -25.08 0.09
N SER A 437 1.44 -25.37 -0.93
CA SER A 437 2.84 -24.90 -1.00
C SER A 437 2.98 -23.41 -1.32
N THR A 438 1.91 -22.77 -1.79
CA THR A 438 1.91 -21.32 -2.09
C THR A 438 1.88 -20.47 -0.81
N TYR A 439 1.44 -21.03 0.30
CA TYR A 439 1.43 -20.35 1.59
C TYR A 439 2.81 -20.42 2.25
N PRO A 440 3.45 -19.28 2.56
CA PRO A 440 4.66 -19.27 3.37
C PRO A 440 4.38 -19.75 4.79
N ASP A 441 3.27 -19.26 5.38
CA ASP A 441 2.74 -19.64 6.69
C ASP A 441 1.21 -19.55 6.63
N PHE A 442 0.53 -20.50 7.29
CA PHE A 442 -0.91 -20.46 7.50
C PHE A 442 -1.25 -19.72 8.79
N PHE A 443 -2.38 -19.00 8.79
CA PHE A 443 -2.98 -18.58 10.04
C PHE A 443 -3.49 -19.79 10.84
N ALA A 444 -3.60 -19.62 12.15
CA ALA A 444 -4.02 -20.72 13.03
C ALA A 444 -5.37 -21.30 12.60
N GLY A 445 -5.39 -22.58 12.23
CA GLY A 445 -6.59 -23.31 11.78
C GLY A 445 -6.96 -23.17 10.31
N GLU A 446 -6.35 -22.25 9.55
CA GLU A 446 -6.65 -22.02 8.13
C GLU A 446 -6.35 -23.28 7.28
N GLU A 447 -5.19 -23.90 7.49
CA GLU A 447 -4.80 -25.09 6.75
C GLU A 447 -5.73 -26.29 7.01
N ASP A 448 -6.18 -26.48 8.24
CA ASP A 448 -7.12 -27.54 8.58
C ASP A 448 -8.50 -27.29 7.97
N GLN A 449 -8.93 -26.03 7.92
CA GLN A 449 -10.16 -25.65 7.24
C GLN A 449 -10.04 -25.96 5.74
N LEU A 450 -8.94 -25.57 5.09
CA LEU A 450 -8.68 -25.86 3.67
C LEU A 450 -8.68 -27.39 3.39
N ARG A 451 -7.99 -28.18 4.22
CA ARG A 451 -8.02 -29.66 4.10
C ARG A 451 -9.43 -30.24 4.22
N ASN A 452 -10.22 -29.73 5.16
CA ASN A 452 -11.57 -30.24 5.39
C ASN A 452 -12.50 -29.91 4.22
N VAL A 453 -12.38 -28.74 3.61
CA VAL A 453 -13.12 -28.39 2.40
C VAL A 453 -12.76 -29.35 1.26
N VAL A 454 -11.47 -29.54 0.97
CA VAL A 454 -11.03 -30.44 -0.12
C VAL A 454 -11.46 -31.89 0.12
N ARG A 455 -11.41 -32.38 1.36
CA ARG A 455 -11.95 -33.73 1.72
C ARG A 455 -13.45 -33.81 1.48
N GLY A 456 -14.18 -32.75 1.83
CA GLY A 456 -15.62 -32.65 1.59
C GLY A 456 -15.97 -32.70 0.12
N ASP A 457 -15.25 -31.97 -0.74
CA ASP A 457 -15.47 -31.96 -2.19
C ASP A 457 -15.20 -33.32 -2.82
N LEU A 458 -14.08 -33.98 -2.45
CA LEU A 458 -13.78 -35.33 -2.91
C LEU A 458 -14.87 -36.33 -2.46
N ALA A 459 -15.37 -36.22 -1.24
CA ALA A 459 -16.47 -37.05 -0.73
C ALA A 459 -17.82 -36.74 -1.42
N ALA A 460 -18.01 -35.50 -1.89
CA ALA A 460 -19.18 -35.05 -2.65
C ALA A 460 -19.13 -35.44 -4.13
N GLY A 461 -18.10 -36.18 -4.56
CA GLY A 461 -17.98 -36.70 -5.92
C GLY A 461 -17.28 -35.77 -6.92
N TYR A 462 -16.53 -34.77 -6.46
CA TYR A 462 -15.63 -34.04 -7.35
C TYR A 462 -14.50 -34.96 -7.81
N GLY A 463 -14.28 -35.03 -9.12
CA GLY A 463 -13.17 -35.75 -9.73
C GLY A 463 -11.93 -34.88 -9.89
N ILE A 464 -10.76 -35.52 -9.94
CA ILE A 464 -9.47 -34.84 -10.13
C ILE A 464 -9.30 -34.49 -11.60
N VAL A 465 -9.23 -33.19 -11.92
CA VAL A 465 -8.93 -32.67 -13.27
C VAL A 465 -7.42 -32.57 -13.48
N CYS A 466 -6.69 -32.12 -12.47
CA CYS A 466 -5.24 -32.07 -12.47
C CYS A 466 -4.68 -32.26 -11.05
N ALA A 467 -3.62 -33.04 -10.96
CA ALA A 467 -2.85 -33.22 -9.72
C ALA A 467 -1.35 -33.23 -10.05
N LYS A 468 -0.60 -32.19 -9.62
CA LYS A 468 0.86 -32.08 -9.84
C LYS A 468 1.55 -31.54 -8.59
N GLY A 469 2.51 -32.26 -8.06
CA GLY A 469 3.13 -31.91 -6.78
C GLY A 469 2.08 -31.71 -5.69
N THR A 470 1.97 -30.50 -5.16
CA THR A 470 0.94 -30.11 -4.19
C THR A 470 -0.26 -29.38 -4.80
N THR A 471 -0.27 -29.17 -6.14
CA THR A 471 -1.37 -28.50 -6.84
C THR A 471 -2.48 -29.52 -7.14
N LEU A 472 -3.73 -29.14 -6.83
CA LEU A 472 -4.92 -29.94 -7.09
C LEU A 472 -6.00 -29.09 -7.72
N VAL A 473 -6.55 -29.54 -8.84
CA VAL A 473 -7.75 -28.99 -9.47
C VAL A 473 -8.81 -30.09 -9.50
N LEU A 474 -9.98 -29.80 -8.94
CA LEU A 474 -11.16 -30.68 -8.91
C LEU A 474 -12.29 -30.05 -9.71
N ALA A 475 -13.16 -30.91 -10.26
CA ALA A 475 -14.44 -30.50 -10.85
C ALA A 475 -15.48 -31.60 -10.69
N ARG A 476 -16.75 -31.29 -11.00
CA ARG A 476 -17.85 -32.27 -11.01
C ARG A 476 -17.82 -33.14 -12.28
N VAL A 477 -16.76 -33.96 -12.40
CA VAL A 477 -16.54 -34.84 -13.55
C VAL A 477 -16.06 -36.20 -13.05
N ASP A 478 -16.38 -37.24 -13.79
CA ASP A 478 -15.78 -38.54 -13.54
C ASP A 478 -14.30 -38.52 -13.93
N SER A 479 -13.43 -38.96 -13.05
CA SER A 479 -11.99 -38.96 -13.26
C SER A 479 -11.32 -40.21 -12.73
N ALA A 480 -10.42 -40.78 -13.53
CA ALA A 480 -9.53 -41.84 -13.10
C ALA A 480 -8.18 -41.37 -12.53
N GLN A 481 -7.95 -40.05 -12.49
CA GLN A 481 -6.72 -39.49 -11.92
C GLN A 481 -6.65 -39.74 -10.41
N GLN A 482 -5.42 -39.88 -9.90
CA GLN A 482 -5.15 -40.09 -8.48
C GLN A 482 -4.40 -38.91 -7.88
N LEU A 483 -4.53 -38.75 -6.59
CA LEU A 483 -3.76 -37.79 -5.82
C LEU A 483 -2.25 -38.09 -5.92
N THR A 484 -1.44 -37.05 -6.00
CA THR A 484 0.01 -37.20 -5.83
C THR A 484 0.36 -37.67 -4.42
N PRO A 485 1.52 -38.28 -4.19
CA PRO A 485 1.98 -38.60 -2.84
C PRO A 485 1.99 -37.39 -1.88
N GLN A 486 2.38 -36.23 -2.40
CA GLN A 486 2.41 -34.98 -1.65
C GLN A 486 1.01 -34.54 -1.21
N LEU A 487 0.04 -34.55 -2.11
CA LEU A 487 -1.36 -34.20 -1.81
C LEU A 487 -1.99 -35.23 -0.84
N ALA A 488 -1.72 -36.51 -1.02
CA ALA A 488 -2.20 -37.53 -0.12
C ALA A 488 -1.61 -37.37 1.29
N ALA A 489 -0.32 -37.04 1.40
CA ALA A 489 0.33 -36.75 2.67
C ALA A 489 -0.25 -35.48 3.33
N TRP A 490 -0.47 -34.43 2.55
CA TRP A 490 -1.08 -33.21 3.04
C TRP A 490 -2.51 -33.41 3.54
N LEU A 491 -3.35 -34.05 2.75
CA LEU A 491 -4.72 -34.38 3.15
C LEU A 491 -4.75 -35.28 4.40
N ALA A 492 -3.77 -36.17 4.57
CA ALA A 492 -3.64 -36.99 5.78
C ALA A 492 -3.10 -36.23 7.00
N GLY A 493 -2.71 -34.95 6.86
CA GLY A 493 -2.10 -34.14 7.92
C GLY A 493 -0.66 -34.55 8.26
N LYS A 494 0.02 -35.25 7.36
CA LYS A 494 1.41 -35.70 7.54
C LYS A 494 2.46 -34.65 7.20
N CYS A 495 2.07 -33.60 6.52
CA CYS A 495 2.90 -32.42 6.18
C CYS A 495 2.04 -31.18 6.17
N SER A 496 2.67 -29.99 6.19
CA SER A 496 2.03 -28.68 6.20
C SER A 496 2.70 -27.74 5.19
N GLY A 497 1.91 -26.94 4.48
CA GLY A 497 2.36 -25.89 3.61
C GLY A 497 3.49 -26.33 2.66
N ARG A 498 4.54 -25.54 2.59
CA ARG A 498 5.73 -25.79 1.74
C ARG A 498 6.50 -27.05 2.08
N ALA A 499 6.40 -27.56 3.31
CA ALA A 499 7.09 -28.81 3.67
C ALA A 499 6.54 -30.00 2.88
N CYS A 500 5.31 -29.94 2.38
CA CYS A 500 4.74 -30.98 1.54
C CYS A 500 5.41 -31.07 0.16
N ALA A 501 5.89 -29.97 -0.38
CA ALA A 501 6.55 -29.94 -1.69
C ALA A 501 7.92 -30.67 -1.71
N GLY A 502 8.51 -30.91 -0.54
CA GLY A 502 9.78 -31.63 -0.40
C GLY A 502 9.64 -33.16 -0.27
N LEU A 503 8.41 -33.69 -0.25
CA LEU A 503 8.12 -35.12 -0.23
C LEU A 503 8.09 -35.71 -1.63
#